data_ae0a3c092cfc48dd826a739d68db7d47
#
_entry.id   ae0a3c092cfc48dd826a739d68db7d47
#
_cell.length_a   1.000
_cell.length_b   1.000
_cell.length_c   1.000
_cell.angle_alpha   90.00
_cell.angle_beta   90.00
_cell.angle_gamma   90.00
#
_symmetry.space_group_name_H-M   'P 1'
#
loop_
_entity.id
_entity.type
_entity.pdbx_description
1 polymer ?
#
loop_
_entity_poly.entity_id
_entity_poly.type
_entity_poly.pdbx_seq_one_letter_code
_entity_poly.pdbx_strand_id
1 'polypeptide(L)'
;MEEEMTFVPRAQLLTLEELALIGQAFTELGVRKIRITGGEPLVRRDVDKLLRNLGRLPGLVELVMTTNASQLEKMAPALRAAGVKRINISLDSLDPERFRRITRVGDLDRVLRGIEAARQTGFGRIKLNSVILKNRNHDEVADLVRFAISKDLDITFIEEMPLGHNDDHDRAEVYYSSDRIRSDLEQVFTLIPTTENTGGPAKYYRMPDTDSRIGFISPHSHNFCGDCNRVRLTCEGRLLLCLGQEHSVDLRHVVRAYPGDMEKLKQAIHEAMEIKPEGHEFDLQAKPLIFRHMNATGG
;
A
#
# COMPACT_ATOMS: atom_id res chain seq x y z
N MET A 1 -7.83 -2.78 -12.92
CA MET A 1 -8.05 -1.32 -13.14
C MET A 1 -8.98 -1.17 -14.33
N GLU A 2 -9.93 -0.25 -14.29
CA GLU A 2 -10.78 0.05 -15.46
C GLU A 2 -9.92 0.57 -16.61
N GLU A 3 -10.31 0.28 -17.85
CA GLU A 3 -9.61 0.76 -19.05
C GLU A 3 -9.81 2.27 -19.25
N GLU A 4 -10.97 2.80 -18.84
CA GLU A 4 -11.28 4.22 -18.85
C GLU A 4 -11.26 4.79 -17.43
N MET A 5 -10.12 5.30 -17.01
CA MET A 5 -10.02 5.99 -15.72
C MET A 5 -10.50 7.43 -15.84
N THR A 6 -11.59 7.75 -15.19
CA THR A 6 -12.03 9.14 -15.02
C THR A 6 -11.16 9.82 -13.97
N PHE A 7 -10.33 10.77 -14.38
CA PHE A 7 -9.52 11.56 -13.46
C PHE A 7 -10.38 12.62 -12.75
N VAL A 8 -10.21 12.73 -11.46
CA VAL A 8 -10.86 13.75 -10.64
C VAL A 8 -10.41 15.15 -11.09
N PRO A 9 -11.33 16.11 -11.30
CA PRO A 9 -10.98 17.47 -11.66
C PRO A 9 -9.99 18.09 -10.67
N ARG A 10 -8.99 18.83 -11.19
CA ARG A 10 -7.91 19.40 -10.38
C ARG A 10 -8.41 20.24 -9.19
N ALA A 11 -9.53 20.96 -9.36
CA ALA A 11 -10.13 21.77 -8.30
C ALA A 11 -10.64 20.94 -7.11
N GLN A 12 -10.92 19.67 -7.33
CA GLN A 12 -11.37 18.73 -6.29
C GLN A 12 -10.21 18.02 -5.60
N LEU A 13 -8.99 18.16 -6.11
CA LEU A 13 -7.81 17.57 -5.49
C LEU A 13 -7.23 18.49 -4.41
N LEU A 14 -6.67 17.90 -3.36
CA LEU A 14 -5.78 18.62 -2.44
C LEU A 14 -4.52 19.07 -3.18
N THR A 15 -4.04 20.27 -2.88
CA THR A 15 -2.71 20.73 -3.31
C THR A 15 -1.61 19.98 -2.53
N LEU A 16 -0.36 20.11 -2.96
CA LEU A 16 0.75 19.48 -2.22
C LEU A 16 0.96 20.16 -0.87
N GLU A 17 0.65 21.46 -0.78
CA GLU A 17 0.71 22.27 0.44
C GLU A 17 -0.40 21.84 1.42
N GLU A 18 -1.63 21.64 0.95
CA GLU A 18 -2.74 21.11 1.75
C GLU A 18 -2.41 19.71 2.29
N LEU A 19 -1.84 18.83 1.45
CA LEU A 19 -1.38 17.51 1.87
C LEU A 19 -0.27 17.58 2.93
N ALA A 20 0.69 18.49 2.76
CA ALA A 20 1.76 18.68 3.75
C ALA A 20 1.22 19.20 5.08
N LEU A 21 0.27 20.14 5.04
CA LEU A 21 -0.40 20.68 6.24
C LEU A 21 -1.17 19.58 6.99
N ILE A 22 -1.92 18.75 6.30
CA ILE A 22 -2.63 17.63 6.91
C ILE A 22 -1.63 16.61 7.48
N GLY A 23 -0.54 16.33 6.77
CA GLY A 23 0.55 15.48 7.27
C GLY A 23 1.18 16.02 8.55
N GLN A 24 1.38 17.34 8.65
CA GLN A 24 1.84 18.00 9.85
C GLN A 24 0.84 17.86 11.02
N ALA A 25 -0.45 18.10 10.78
CA ALA A 25 -1.49 17.90 11.80
C ALA A 25 -1.47 16.48 12.38
N PHE A 26 -1.35 15.46 11.51
CA PHE A 26 -1.21 14.08 11.96
C PHE A 26 0.04 13.83 12.81
N THR A 27 1.18 14.40 12.43
CA THR A 27 2.42 14.21 13.22
C THR A 27 2.35 14.93 14.56
N GLU A 28 1.74 16.11 14.63
CA GLU A 28 1.48 16.83 15.90
C GLU A 28 0.51 16.06 16.81
N LEU A 29 -0.43 15.30 16.25
CA LEU A 29 -1.30 14.36 16.97
C LEU A 29 -0.63 13.02 17.33
N GLY A 30 0.67 12.86 17.05
CA GLY A 30 1.46 11.69 17.44
C GLY A 30 1.58 10.60 16.39
N VAL A 31 1.13 10.81 15.14
CA VAL A 31 1.38 9.87 14.05
C VAL A 31 2.86 9.88 13.69
N ARG A 32 3.50 8.73 13.80
CA ARG A 32 4.95 8.55 13.61
C ARG A 32 5.34 7.98 12.25
N LYS A 33 4.35 7.53 11.46
CA LYS A 33 4.57 6.89 10.18
C LYS A 33 3.55 7.35 9.15
N ILE A 34 4.03 7.86 8.04
CA ILE A 34 3.21 8.22 6.88
C ILE A 34 3.62 7.35 5.70
N ARG A 35 2.60 6.78 5.03
CA ARG A 35 2.78 6.04 3.77
C ARG A 35 2.20 6.83 2.62
N ILE A 36 3.02 7.10 1.62
CA ILE A 36 2.57 7.66 0.35
C ILE A 36 2.25 6.51 -0.60
N THR A 37 1.05 6.56 -1.14
CA THR A 37 0.50 5.56 -2.05
C THR A 37 -0.52 6.25 -2.97
N GLY A 38 -1.38 5.50 -3.63
CA GLY A 38 -2.41 6.01 -4.53
C GLY A 38 -2.67 4.98 -5.62
N GLY A 39 -3.03 5.40 -6.82
CA GLY A 39 -2.85 4.58 -8.00
C GLY A 39 -1.35 4.36 -8.20
N GLU A 40 -0.65 5.37 -8.72
CA GLU A 40 0.80 5.43 -8.70
C GLU A 40 1.25 6.82 -8.22
N PRO A 41 1.85 6.93 -7.01
CA PRO A 41 2.20 8.25 -6.46
C PRO A 41 3.27 8.98 -7.27
N LEU A 42 4.16 8.25 -7.95
CA LEU A 42 5.28 8.82 -8.68
C LEU A 42 4.91 9.47 -10.02
N VAL A 43 3.67 9.33 -10.49
CA VAL A 43 3.17 10.07 -11.65
C VAL A 43 2.63 11.46 -11.29
N ARG A 44 2.42 11.73 -9.99
CA ARG A 44 1.96 13.05 -9.56
C ARG A 44 3.08 14.07 -9.74
N ARG A 45 2.76 15.13 -10.47
CA ARG A 45 3.71 16.24 -10.70
C ARG A 45 4.18 16.81 -9.35
N ASP A 46 5.49 17.06 -9.25
CA ASP A 46 6.13 17.66 -8.07
C ASP A 46 5.99 16.86 -6.77
N VAL A 47 5.68 15.55 -6.84
CA VAL A 47 5.53 14.69 -5.65
C VAL A 47 6.76 14.70 -4.75
N ASP A 48 7.94 14.88 -5.32
CA ASP A 48 9.21 15.00 -4.60
C ASP A 48 9.24 16.21 -3.64
N LYS A 49 8.54 17.32 -3.96
CA LYS A 49 8.36 18.47 -3.06
C LYS A 49 7.53 18.09 -1.84
N LEU A 50 6.40 17.38 -2.04
CA LEU A 50 5.59 16.86 -0.95
C LEU A 50 6.42 15.93 -0.04
N LEU A 51 7.15 15.00 -0.63
CA LEU A 51 7.97 14.04 0.11
C LEU A 51 9.06 14.74 0.95
N ARG A 52 9.72 15.76 0.38
CA ARG A 52 10.69 16.58 1.15
C ARG A 52 10.05 17.31 2.33
N ASN A 53 8.84 17.85 2.13
CA ASN A 53 8.12 18.52 3.21
C ASN A 53 7.74 17.53 4.31
N LEU A 54 7.16 16.40 3.94
CA LEU A 54 6.78 15.35 4.90
C LEU A 54 8.00 14.74 5.60
N GLY A 55 9.08 14.46 4.86
CA GLY A 55 10.30 13.86 5.43
C GLY A 55 11.04 14.73 6.46
N ARG A 56 10.70 16.03 6.52
CA ARG A 56 11.25 16.99 7.48
C ARG A 56 10.33 17.28 8.68
N LEU A 57 9.14 16.69 8.71
CA LEU A 57 8.19 16.94 9.79
C LEU A 57 8.75 16.48 11.14
N PRO A 58 8.76 17.34 12.15
CA PRO A 58 9.13 16.95 13.51
C PRO A 58 8.21 15.84 14.00
N GLY A 59 8.76 14.82 14.64
CA GLY A 59 8.00 13.68 15.16
C GLY A 59 7.71 12.56 14.16
N LEU A 60 7.84 12.78 12.86
CA LEU A 60 7.71 11.71 11.86
C LEU A 60 8.95 10.79 11.91
N VAL A 61 8.74 9.53 12.25
CA VAL A 61 9.81 8.53 12.35
C VAL A 61 10.06 7.85 11.02
N GLU A 62 8.99 7.55 10.29
CA GLU A 62 9.05 6.86 9.01
C GLU A 62 8.18 7.50 7.93
N LEU A 63 8.82 7.92 6.85
CA LEU A 63 8.16 8.16 5.57
C LEU A 63 8.40 6.95 4.68
N VAL A 64 7.32 6.29 4.25
CA VAL A 64 7.38 5.07 3.43
C VAL A 64 6.50 5.21 2.20
N MET A 65 6.77 4.41 1.17
CA MET A 65 6.05 4.49 -0.10
C MET A 65 5.60 3.11 -0.59
N THR A 66 4.46 3.06 -1.25
CA THR A 66 4.05 1.94 -2.12
C THR A 66 3.99 2.43 -3.56
N THR A 67 4.57 1.70 -4.49
CA THR A 67 4.67 2.07 -5.91
C THR A 67 4.64 0.83 -6.80
N ASN A 68 4.22 1.01 -8.05
CA ASN A 68 4.35 0.00 -9.10
C ASN A 68 5.76 -0.02 -9.73
N ALA A 69 6.70 0.74 -9.20
CA ALA A 69 8.10 0.87 -9.63
C ALA A 69 8.33 1.43 -11.05
N SER A 70 7.30 1.74 -11.82
CA SER A 70 7.46 2.20 -13.21
C SER A 70 8.28 3.50 -13.37
N GLN A 71 8.44 4.28 -12.30
CA GLN A 71 9.22 5.53 -12.27
C GLN A 71 10.46 5.43 -11.36
N LEU A 72 10.67 4.31 -10.66
CA LEU A 72 11.75 4.19 -9.66
C LEU A 72 13.14 4.31 -10.26
N GLU A 73 13.37 3.77 -11.47
CA GLU A 73 14.66 3.88 -12.17
C GLU A 73 15.18 5.34 -12.22
N LYS A 74 14.26 6.29 -12.41
CA LYS A 74 14.60 7.72 -12.49
C LYS A 74 14.54 8.44 -11.15
N MET A 75 13.66 8.00 -10.24
CA MET A 75 13.30 8.78 -9.06
C MET A 75 13.89 8.25 -7.75
N ALA A 76 14.43 7.02 -7.71
CA ALA A 76 14.92 6.42 -6.49
C ALA A 76 15.90 7.31 -5.69
N PRO A 77 16.92 7.94 -6.29
CA PRO A 77 17.82 8.83 -5.55
C PRO A 77 17.10 10.05 -4.95
N ALA A 78 16.17 10.66 -5.69
CA ALA A 78 15.41 11.82 -5.21
C ALA A 78 14.47 11.43 -4.04
N LEU A 79 13.86 10.25 -4.09
CA LEU A 79 13.01 9.73 -3.01
C LEU A 79 13.83 9.49 -1.73
N ARG A 80 15.02 8.91 -1.87
CA ARG A 80 15.91 8.67 -0.73
C ARG A 80 16.36 10.00 -0.11
N ALA A 81 16.74 10.98 -0.92
CA ALA A 81 17.11 12.32 -0.49
C ALA A 81 15.94 13.08 0.15
N ALA A 82 14.70 12.81 -0.25
CA ALA A 82 13.49 13.37 0.35
C ALA A 82 13.12 12.73 1.71
N GLY A 83 13.85 11.71 2.17
CA GLY A 83 13.63 11.07 3.46
C GLY A 83 12.77 9.81 3.42
N VAL A 84 12.42 9.29 2.25
CA VAL A 84 11.75 7.98 2.13
C VAL A 84 12.69 6.90 2.65
N LYS A 85 12.28 6.18 3.69
CA LYS A 85 13.11 5.17 4.35
C LYS A 85 12.94 3.76 3.80
N ARG A 86 11.70 3.41 3.40
CA ARG A 86 11.36 2.07 2.91
C ARG A 86 10.39 2.18 1.73
N ILE A 87 10.49 1.23 0.81
CA ILE A 87 9.63 1.14 -0.37
C ILE A 87 8.96 -0.24 -0.41
N ASN A 88 7.65 -0.26 -0.66
CA ASN A 88 6.93 -1.45 -1.08
C ASN A 88 6.71 -1.35 -2.60
N ILE A 89 6.97 -2.44 -3.30
CA ILE A 89 6.82 -2.52 -4.76
C ILE A 89 5.79 -3.60 -5.07
N SER A 90 4.77 -3.25 -5.85
CA SER A 90 3.78 -4.22 -6.33
C SER A 90 4.38 -5.06 -7.45
N LEU A 91 4.38 -6.39 -7.27
CA LEU A 91 4.88 -7.35 -8.25
C LEU A 91 4.09 -8.67 -8.12
N ASP A 92 3.15 -8.90 -9.03
CA ASP A 92 2.23 -10.03 -8.96
C ASP A 92 2.66 -11.23 -9.83
N SER A 93 3.67 -11.07 -10.70
CA SER A 93 4.19 -12.13 -11.56
C SER A 93 5.60 -11.80 -12.05
N LEU A 94 6.39 -12.84 -12.32
CA LEU A 94 7.70 -12.78 -12.98
C LEU A 94 7.62 -13.18 -14.46
N ASP A 95 6.47 -13.64 -14.92
CA ASP A 95 6.22 -13.90 -16.34
C ASP A 95 5.70 -12.62 -17.01
N PRO A 96 6.36 -12.13 -18.09
CA PRO A 96 6.00 -10.85 -18.71
C PRO A 96 4.59 -10.80 -19.30
N GLU A 97 4.12 -11.91 -19.87
CA GLU A 97 2.78 -11.96 -20.46
C GLU A 97 1.71 -11.98 -19.36
N ARG A 98 1.92 -12.78 -18.31
CA ARG A 98 1.05 -12.86 -17.14
C ARG A 98 1.02 -11.52 -16.40
N PHE A 99 2.18 -10.90 -16.18
CA PHE A 99 2.30 -9.58 -15.58
C PHE A 99 1.50 -8.54 -16.36
N ARG A 100 1.65 -8.51 -17.71
CA ARG A 100 0.90 -7.60 -18.56
C ARG A 100 -0.61 -7.87 -18.51
N ARG A 101 -1.03 -9.13 -18.45
CA ARG A 101 -2.45 -9.52 -18.34
C ARG A 101 -3.06 -9.06 -17.02
N ILE A 102 -2.35 -9.22 -15.88
CA ILE A 102 -2.79 -8.81 -14.55
C ILE A 102 -2.83 -7.28 -14.44
N THR A 103 -1.80 -6.60 -14.91
CA THR A 103 -1.65 -5.15 -14.78
C THR A 103 -2.30 -4.36 -15.91
N ARG A 104 -2.65 -5.02 -17.02
CA ARG A 104 -3.17 -4.50 -18.31
C ARG A 104 -2.17 -3.68 -19.11
N VAL A 105 -1.46 -2.77 -18.48
CA VAL A 105 -0.53 -1.82 -19.12
C VAL A 105 0.90 -1.90 -18.56
N GLY A 106 1.16 -2.84 -17.64
CA GLY A 106 2.47 -2.97 -17.00
C GLY A 106 3.56 -3.51 -17.93
N ASP A 107 4.77 -3.04 -17.69
CA ASP A 107 6.01 -3.48 -18.33
C ASP A 107 6.90 -4.06 -17.22
N LEU A 108 7.06 -5.39 -17.21
CA LEU A 108 7.83 -6.09 -16.18
C LEU A 108 9.30 -5.68 -16.16
N ASP A 109 9.92 -5.55 -17.32
CA ASP A 109 11.34 -5.14 -17.42
C ASP A 109 11.58 -3.77 -16.79
N ARG A 110 10.64 -2.86 -16.98
CA ARG A 110 10.68 -1.53 -16.35
C ARG A 110 10.57 -1.62 -14.83
N VAL A 111 9.73 -2.49 -14.32
CA VAL A 111 9.60 -2.74 -12.87
C VAL A 111 10.88 -3.35 -12.32
N LEU A 112 11.46 -4.34 -12.99
CA LEU A 112 12.71 -4.97 -12.59
C LEU A 112 13.88 -3.98 -12.57
N ARG A 113 14.01 -3.10 -13.56
CA ARG A 113 14.99 -2.00 -13.54
C ARG A 113 14.74 -1.04 -12.37
N GLY A 114 13.48 -0.73 -12.09
CA GLY A 114 13.10 0.09 -10.93
C GLY A 114 13.49 -0.54 -9.60
N ILE A 115 13.31 -1.84 -9.44
CA ILE A 115 13.75 -2.62 -8.26
C ILE A 115 15.27 -2.51 -8.11
N GLU A 116 16.01 -2.71 -9.18
CA GLU A 116 17.47 -2.65 -9.14
C GLU A 116 17.98 -1.24 -8.79
N ALA A 117 17.38 -0.20 -9.36
CA ALA A 117 17.69 1.19 -9.01
C ALA A 117 17.39 1.48 -7.53
N ALA A 118 16.30 0.97 -6.99
CA ALA A 118 15.97 1.11 -5.57
C ALA A 118 17.01 0.41 -4.68
N ARG A 119 17.46 -0.81 -5.04
CA ARG A 119 18.52 -1.54 -4.31
C ARG A 119 19.82 -0.75 -4.28
N GLN A 120 20.25 -0.24 -5.41
CA GLN A 120 21.50 0.54 -5.54
C GLN A 120 21.43 1.86 -4.77
N THR A 121 20.25 2.41 -4.58
CA THR A 121 20.03 3.67 -3.81
C THR A 121 20.18 3.49 -2.31
N GLY A 122 20.11 2.27 -1.79
CA GLY A 122 20.33 1.97 -0.37
C GLY A 122 19.15 2.38 0.52
N PHE A 123 17.92 2.08 0.13
CA PHE A 123 16.78 2.15 1.04
C PHE A 123 16.95 1.13 2.17
N GLY A 124 16.51 1.47 3.39
CA GLY A 124 16.68 0.62 4.55
C GLY A 124 16.03 -0.77 4.43
N ARG A 125 14.91 -0.84 3.71
CA ARG A 125 14.25 -2.10 3.32
C ARG A 125 13.40 -1.88 2.07
N ILE A 126 13.45 -2.84 1.16
CA ILE A 126 12.57 -2.93 0.00
C ILE A 126 11.73 -4.19 0.17
N LYS A 127 10.43 -4.07 -0.08
CA LYS A 127 9.50 -5.17 0.05
C LYS A 127 8.65 -5.31 -1.20
N LEU A 128 8.55 -6.52 -1.71
CA LEU A 128 7.58 -6.87 -2.75
C LEU A 128 6.22 -7.12 -2.10
N ASN A 129 5.16 -6.64 -2.70
CA ASN A 129 3.78 -6.98 -2.37
C ASN A 129 3.18 -7.70 -3.57
N SER A 130 2.61 -8.87 -3.34
CA SER A 130 1.97 -9.68 -4.38
C SER A 130 0.58 -10.12 -3.93
N VAL A 131 -0.43 -9.80 -4.73
CA VAL A 131 -1.80 -10.32 -4.54
C VAL A 131 -1.88 -11.65 -5.27
N ILE A 132 -2.22 -12.71 -4.54
CA ILE A 132 -2.24 -14.06 -5.10
C ILE A 132 -3.65 -14.50 -5.40
N LEU A 133 -3.86 -14.93 -6.64
CA LEU A 133 -5.14 -15.39 -7.19
C LEU A 133 -5.00 -16.82 -7.73
N LYS A 134 -5.90 -17.69 -7.31
CA LYS A 134 -5.97 -19.06 -7.80
C LYS A 134 -6.11 -19.08 -9.32
N ASN A 135 -5.42 -19.99 -9.99
CA ASN A 135 -5.41 -20.16 -11.45
C ASN A 135 -4.92 -18.94 -12.26
N ARG A 136 -4.33 -17.94 -11.59
CA ARG A 136 -3.77 -16.75 -12.24
C ARG A 136 -2.27 -16.59 -12.01
N ASN A 137 -1.83 -16.63 -10.74
CA ASN A 137 -0.41 -16.48 -10.36
C ASN A 137 -0.03 -17.29 -9.10
N HIS A 138 -0.93 -18.13 -8.57
CA HIS A 138 -0.65 -18.92 -7.36
C HIS A 138 0.49 -19.92 -7.55
N ASP A 139 0.72 -20.34 -8.78
CA ASP A 139 1.81 -21.24 -9.18
C ASP A 139 3.19 -20.58 -9.17
N GLU A 140 3.27 -19.23 -9.10
CA GLU A 140 4.53 -18.47 -9.04
C GLU A 140 4.98 -18.13 -7.61
N VAL A 141 4.25 -18.51 -6.56
CA VAL A 141 4.58 -18.08 -5.18
C VAL A 141 5.99 -18.47 -4.77
N ALA A 142 6.47 -19.68 -5.12
CA ALA A 142 7.82 -20.13 -4.83
C ALA A 142 8.88 -19.36 -5.64
N ASP A 143 8.61 -19.05 -6.89
CA ASP A 143 9.54 -18.31 -7.75
C ASP A 143 9.66 -16.84 -7.32
N LEU A 144 8.55 -16.21 -6.91
CA LEU A 144 8.54 -14.89 -6.32
C LEU A 144 9.39 -14.83 -5.04
N VAL A 145 9.34 -15.87 -4.19
CA VAL A 145 10.19 -15.97 -3.00
C VAL A 145 11.67 -16.12 -3.40
N ARG A 146 11.99 -17.00 -4.36
CA ARG A 146 13.38 -17.17 -4.86
C ARG A 146 13.92 -15.86 -5.43
N PHE A 147 13.10 -15.14 -6.19
CA PHE A 147 13.46 -13.83 -6.71
C PHE A 147 13.73 -12.83 -5.57
N ALA A 148 12.85 -12.75 -4.57
CA ALA A 148 13.04 -11.85 -3.41
C ALA A 148 14.37 -12.19 -2.68
N ILE A 149 14.65 -13.46 -2.42
CA ILE A 149 15.91 -13.91 -1.79
C ILE A 149 17.11 -13.51 -2.66
N SER A 150 17.08 -13.75 -3.97
CA SER A 150 18.19 -13.44 -4.88
C SER A 150 18.53 -11.96 -4.95
N LYS A 151 17.60 -11.11 -4.53
CA LYS A 151 17.72 -9.63 -4.54
C LYS A 151 17.85 -9.04 -3.14
N ASP A 152 17.88 -9.85 -2.09
CA ASP A 152 17.86 -9.43 -0.69
C ASP A 152 16.65 -8.50 -0.37
N LEU A 153 15.47 -8.93 -0.77
CA LEU A 153 14.21 -8.24 -0.57
C LEU A 153 13.30 -9.03 0.36
N ASP A 154 12.43 -8.33 1.08
CA ASP A 154 11.26 -8.96 1.70
C ASP A 154 10.15 -9.19 0.66
N ILE A 155 9.29 -10.16 0.89
CA ILE A 155 8.06 -10.33 0.10
C ILE A 155 6.85 -10.49 1.01
N THR A 156 5.71 -9.95 0.60
CA THR A 156 4.44 -10.11 1.30
C THR A 156 3.36 -10.53 0.33
N PHE A 157 2.74 -11.65 0.62
CA PHE A 157 1.57 -12.16 -0.08
C PHE A 157 0.29 -11.61 0.56
N ILE A 158 -0.66 -11.22 -0.27
CA ILE A 158 -1.87 -10.50 0.15
C ILE A 158 -3.08 -11.22 -0.42
N GLU A 159 -4.05 -11.55 0.42
CA GLU A 159 -5.36 -11.99 -0.03
C GLU A 159 -6.11 -10.85 -0.71
N GLU A 160 -6.75 -11.11 -1.85
CA GLU A 160 -7.55 -10.10 -2.55
C GLU A 160 -8.67 -9.59 -1.66
N MET A 161 -8.81 -8.26 -1.58
CA MET A 161 -9.88 -7.59 -0.84
C MET A 161 -11.05 -7.24 -1.77
N PRO A 162 -12.32 -7.37 -1.33
CA PRO A 162 -13.49 -7.09 -2.16
C PRO A 162 -13.76 -5.58 -2.27
N LEU A 163 -12.85 -4.85 -2.91
CA LEU A 163 -12.89 -3.40 -3.11
C LEU A 163 -13.13 -3.08 -4.58
N GLY A 164 -14.06 -2.14 -4.82
CA GLY A 164 -14.44 -1.73 -6.16
C GLY A 164 -15.13 -2.83 -6.97
N HIS A 165 -15.70 -2.43 -8.11
CA HIS A 165 -16.25 -3.37 -9.05
C HIS A 165 -15.12 -4.11 -9.80
N ASN A 166 -15.28 -5.40 -10.03
CA ASN A 166 -14.32 -6.23 -10.74
C ASN A 166 -15.08 -7.16 -11.70
N ASP A 167 -14.96 -6.87 -13.01
CA ASP A 167 -15.56 -7.66 -14.06
C ASP A 167 -14.59 -8.73 -14.63
N ASP A 168 -13.34 -8.72 -14.15
CA ASP A 168 -12.28 -9.57 -14.70
C ASP A 168 -12.35 -11.02 -14.17
N HIS A 169 -12.87 -11.20 -12.96
CA HIS A 169 -13.02 -12.52 -12.34
C HIS A 169 -14.01 -12.51 -11.17
N ASP A 170 -14.55 -13.70 -10.88
CA ASP A 170 -15.26 -13.94 -9.62
C ASP A 170 -14.25 -14.12 -8.48
N ARG A 171 -14.34 -13.27 -7.47
CA ARG A 171 -13.43 -13.26 -6.32
C ARG A 171 -13.48 -14.54 -5.52
N ALA A 172 -14.66 -15.14 -5.35
CA ALA A 172 -14.81 -16.40 -4.62
C ALA A 172 -14.12 -17.58 -5.34
N GLU A 173 -14.17 -17.60 -6.65
CA GLU A 173 -13.54 -18.67 -7.46
C GLU A 173 -12.01 -18.57 -7.47
N VAL A 174 -11.46 -17.34 -7.48
CA VAL A 174 -10.01 -17.12 -7.54
C VAL A 174 -9.37 -16.90 -6.18
N TYR A 175 -10.14 -16.90 -5.12
CA TYR A 175 -9.61 -16.72 -3.77
C TYR A 175 -8.54 -17.77 -3.44
N TYR A 176 -7.42 -17.30 -2.93
CA TYR A 176 -6.30 -18.15 -2.50
C TYR A 176 -5.83 -17.68 -1.13
N SER A 177 -6.16 -18.44 -0.07
CA SER A 177 -5.90 -18.03 1.31
C SER A 177 -4.42 -17.99 1.64
N SER A 178 -4.05 -17.15 2.58
CA SER A 178 -2.68 -17.09 3.10
C SER A 178 -2.20 -18.42 3.68
N ASP A 179 -3.10 -19.21 4.29
CA ASP A 179 -2.76 -20.55 4.79
C ASP A 179 -2.42 -21.50 3.65
N ARG A 180 -3.12 -21.39 2.51
CA ARG A 180 -2.82 -22.18 1.32
C ARG A 180 -1.47 -21.79 0.73
N ILE A 181 -1.21 -20.49 0.56
CA ILE A 181 0.08 -19.99 0.09
C ILE A 181 1.20 -20.47 1.01
N ARG A 182 1.00 -20.41 2.32
CA ARG A 182 1.99 -20.89 3.29
C ARG A 182 2.23 -22.39 3.16
N SER A 183 1.17 -23.19 3.04
CA SER A 183 1.29 -24.65 2.87
C SER A 183 2.07 -25.01 1.61
N ASP A 184 1.85 -24.31 0.49
CA ASP A 184 2.59 -24.54 -0.75
C ASP A 184 4.08 -24.16 -0.59
N LEU A 185 4.37 -23.05 0.10
CA LEU A 185 5.74 -22.62 0.38
C LEU A 185 6.49 -23.56 1.34
N GLU A 186 5.80 -24.11 2.34
CA GLU A 186 6.39 -25.09 3.30
C GLU A 186 6.84 -26.39 2.64
N GLN A 187 6.37 -26.70 1.43
CA GLN A 187 6.88 -27.82 0.64
C GLN A 187 8.29 -27.57 0.06
N VAL A 188 8.70 -26.30 -0.03
CA VAL A 188 9.96 -25.89 -0.69
C VAL A 188 10.90 -25.16 0.25
N PHE A 189 10.36 -24.45 1.25
CA PHE A 189 11.11 -23.61 2.19
C PHE A 189 10.78 -23.98 3.64
N THR A 190 11.75 -23.84 4.52
CA THR A 190 11.49 -23.88 5.97
C THR A 190 11.05 -22.51 6.44
N LEU A 191 9.80 -22.40 6.91
CA LEU A 191 9.22 -21.16 7.39
C LEU A 191 9.21 -21.13 8.93
N ILE A 192 9.92 -20.19 9.52
CA ILE A 192 10.03 -20.01 10.96
C ILE A 192 9.21 -18.78 11.37
N PRO A 193 8.14 -18.91 12.18
CA PRO A 193 7.36 -17.77 12.65
C PRO A 193 8.23 -16.76 13.39
N THR A 194 7.95 -15.47 13.22
CA THR A 194 8.65 -14.39 13.92
C THR A 194 7.67 -13.36 14.50
N THR A 195 8.06 -12.72 15.59
CA THR A 195 7.34 -11.61 16.20
C THR A 195 7.68 -10.26 15.57
N GLU A 196 8.54 -10.26 14.56
CA GLU A 196 8.91 -9.02 13.87
C GLU A 196 7.70 -8.34 13.25
N ASN A 197 7.64 -7.03 13.43
CA ASN A 197 6.55 -6.20 12.94
C ASN A 197 7.11 -4.96 12.23
N THR A 198 6.51 -4.58 11.12
CA THR A 198 6.85 -3.36 10.37
C THR A 198 5.84 -2.24 10.58
N GLY A 199 4.98 -2.34 11.62
CA GLY A 199 3.89 -1.42 11.90
C GLY A 199 2.78 -1.48 10.85
N GLY A 200 2.52 -2.67 10.31
CA GLY A 200 1.47 -2.97 9.34
C GLY A 200 0.83 -4.33 9.65
N PRO A 201 -0.13 -4.78 8.82
CA PRO A 201 -0.92 -6.00 9.10
C PRO A 201 -0.19 -7.30 8.76
N ALA A 202 1.00 -7.24 8.17
CA ALA A 202 1.73 -8.42 7.74
C ALA A 202 2.27 -9.20 8.93
N LYS A 203 2.00 -10.50 8.99
CA LYS A 203 2.66 -11.48 9.87
C LYS A 203 3.84 -12.08 9.12
N TYR A 204 5.02 -12.09 9.74
CA TYR A 204 6.26 -12.46 9.08
C TYR A 204 6.77 -13.84 9.49
N TYR A 205 7.45 -14.46 8.54
CA TYR A 205 8.22 -15.68 8.71
C TYR A 205 9.65 -15.44 8.21
N ARG A 206 10.62 -16.04 8.89
CA ARG A 206 12.01 -16.10 8.45
C ARG A 206 12.30 -17.43 7.78
N MET A 207 13.34 -17.45 6.97
CA MET A 207 13.90 -18.65 6.38
C MET A 207 15.35 -18.78 6.85
N PRO A 208 15.88 -20.02 7.01
CA PRO A 208 17.30 -20.22 7.25
C PRO A 208 18.14 -19.62 6.11
N ASP A 209 19.34 -19.19 6.43
CA ASP A 209 20.38 -18.76 5.49
C ASP A 209 20.02 -17.53 4.62
N THR A 210 19.02 -16.75 5.02
CA THR A 210 18.66 -15.49 4.35
C THR A 210 18.08 -14.45 5.31
N ASP A 211 18.37 -13.19 5.07
CA ASP A 211 17.75 -12.06 5.78
C ASP A 211 16.38 -11.67 5.22
N SER A 212 15.99 -12.20 4.07
CA SER A 212 14.69 -11.99 3.46
C SER A 212 13.56 -12.58 4.32
N ARG A 213 12.45 -11.86 4.42
CA ARG A 213 11.27 -12.29 5.16
C ARG A 213 10.10 -12.52 4.23
N ILE A 214 9.30 -13.53 4.56
CA ILE A 214 8.00 -13.74 3.93
C ILE A 214 6.92 -13.20 4.85
N GLY A 215 6.05 -12.34 4.36
CA GLY A 215 4.92 -11.79 5.09
C GLY A 215 3.59 -12.25 4.49
N PHE A 216 2.56 -12.30 5.32
CA PHE A 216 1.18 -12.58 4.89
C PHE A 216 0.26 -11.48 5.41
N ILE A 217 -0.60 -10.96 4.52
CA ILE A 217 -1.69 -10.04 4.85
C ILE A 217 -2.99 -10.76 4.52
N SER A 218 -3.74 -11.12 5.54
CA SER A 218 -4.83 -12.08 5.49
C SER A 218 -6.15 -11.46 5.97
N PRO A 219 -6.75 -10.54 5.20
CA PRO A 219 -7.97 -9.86 5.63
C PRO A 219 -9.17 -10.79 5.79
N HIS A 220 -9.18 -11.93 5.09
CA HIS A 220 -10.26 -12.92 5.17
C HIS A 220 -9.94 -14.04 6.17
N SER A 221 -8.81 -14.75 5.96
CA SER A 221 -8.49 -15.93 6.74
C SER A 221 -8.03 -15.62 8.17
N HIS A 222 -7.36 -14.49 8.39
CA HIS A 222 -6.85 -14.05 9.69
C HIS A 222 -7.06 -12.55 9.87
N ASN A 223 -8.28 -12.16 10.20
CA ASN A 223 -8.65 -10.77 10.38
C ASN A 223 -7.75 -10.09 11.43
N PHE A 224 -7.28 -8.90 11.10
CA PHE A 224 -6.36 -8.08 11.91
C PHE A 224 -6.96 -6.73 12.32
N CYS A 225 -8.29 -6.61 12.32
CA CYS A 225 -8.98 -5.34 12.61
C CYS A 225 -8.74 -4.87 14.05
N GLY A 226 -8.67 -5.78 15.02
CA GLY A 226 -8.40 -5.44 16.42
C GLY A 226 -7.08 -4.71 16.65
N ASP A 227 -6.08 -4.95 15.80
CA ASP A 227 -4.76 -4.29 15.85
C ASP A 227 -4.62 -3.15 14.83
N CYS A 228 -5.71 -2.75 14.17
CA CYS A 228 -5.64 -1.80 13.06
C CYS A 228 -5.52 -0.34 13.54
N ASN A 229 -4.34 0.22 13.39
CA ASN A 229 -4.00 1.62 13.71
C ASN A 229 -3.92 2.53 12.48
N ARG A 230 -4.65 2.22 11.39
CA ARG A 230 -4.51 2.91 10.10
C ARG A 230 -5.76 3.69 9.74
N VAL A 231 -5.52 4.84 9.14
CA VAL A 231 -6.49 5.64 8.38
C VAL A 231 -5.89 6.00 7.03
N ARG A 232 -6.68 6.47 6.09
CA ARG A 232 -6.23 6.83 4.75
C ARG A 232 -6.79 8.19 4.34
N LEU A 233 -5.94 9.06 3.83
CA LEU A 233 -6.36 10.31 3.21
C LEU A 233 -6.33 10.15 1.69
N THR A 234 -7.47 10.35 1.03
CA THR A 234 -7.54 10.35 -0.43
C THR A 234 -6.98 11.64 -1.01
N CYS A 235 -6.66 11.65 -2.30
CA CYS A 235 -6.22 12.86 -3.00
C CYS A 235 -7.31 13.96 -3.04
N GLU A 236 -8.57 13.61 -2.80
CA GLU A 236 -9.70 14.54 -2.69
C GLU A 236 -9.90 15.08 -1.27
N GLY A 237 -9.10 14.63 -0.31
CA GLY A 237 -9.18 15.07 1.08
C GLY A 237 -10.18 14.31 1.95
N ARG A 238 -10.69 13.17 1.48
CA ARG A 238 -11.52 12.28 2.31
C ARG A 238 -10.61 11.46 3.23
N LEU A 239 -10.80 11.60 4.53
CA LEU A 239 -10.17 10.77 5.54
C LEU A 239 -11.02 9.51 5.74
N LEU A 240 -10.56 8.39 5.19
CA LEU A 240 -11.19 7.09 5.33
C LEU A 240 -10.72 6.43 6.63
N LEU A 241 -11.65 6.06 7.47
CA LEU A 241 -11.37 5.52 8.81
C LEU A 241 -11.12 4.01 8.78
N CYS A 242 -11.72 3.32 7.80
CA CYS A 242 -11.50 1.93 7.49
C CYS A 242 -11.50 1.71 5.97
N LEU A 243 -10.65 0.80 5.48
CA LEU A 243 -10.62 0.47 4.06
C LEU A 243 -11.88 -0.26 3.60
N GLY A 244 -12.42 -1.12 4.47
CA GLY A 244 -13.62 -1.93 4.21
C GLY A 244 -14.93 -1.28 4.66
N GLN A 245 -14.97 0.04 4.85
CA GLN A 245 -16.16 0.79 5.24
C GLN A 245 -16.23 2.12 4.47
N GLU A 246 -17.44 2.65 4.26
CA GLU A 246 -17.65 3.92 3.55
C GLU A 246 -17.49 5.16 4.45
N HIS A 247 -17.40 5.00 5.77
CA HIS A 247 -17.26 6.11 6.72
C HIS A 247 -16.01 6.93 6.44
N SER A 248 -16.20 8.23 6.26
CA SER A 248 -15.12 9.16 5.95
C SER A 248 -15.46 10.59 6.35
N VAL A 249 -14.44 11.41 6.62
CA VAL A 249 -14.54 12.83 6.94
C VAL A 249 -13.88 13.67 5.85
N ASP A 250 -14.46 14.81 5.50
CA ASP A 250 -13.91 15.71 4.47
C ASP A 250 -12.93 16.73 5.08
N LEU A 251 -11.65 16.38 5.12
CA LEU A 251 -10.61 17.28 5.60
C LEU A 251 -10.28 18.40 4.61
N ARG A 252 -10.57 18.24 3.31
CA ARG A 252 -10.42 19.33 2.32
C ARG A 252 -11.32 20.50 2.67
N HIS A 253 -12.56 20.21 3.05
CA HIS A 253 -13.48 21.25 3.50
C HIS A 253 -12.90 22.01 4.70
N VAL A 254 -12.39 21.32 5.71
CA VAL A 254 -11.79 21.94 6.90
C VAL A 254 -10.61 22.83 6.54
N VAL A 255 -9.64 22.32 5.77
CA VAL A 255 -8.44 23.07 5.38
C VAL A 255 -8.80 24.33 4.58
N ARG A 256 -9.84 24.27 3.74
CA ARG A 256 -10.24 25.41 2.89
C ARG A 256 -11.19 26.39 3.59
N ALA A 257 -12.01 25.92 4.54
CA ALA A 257 -12.87 26.78 5.34
C ALA A 257 -12.08 27.56 6.42
N TYR A 258 -11.00 26.97 6.93
CA TYR A 258 -10.14 27.51 7.98
C TYR A 258 -8.65 27.50 7.56
N PRO A 259 -8.26 28.33 6.57
CA PRO A 259 -6.88 28.30 6.04
C PRO A 259 -5.84 28.59 7.12
N GLY A 260 -4.91 27.66 7.32
CA GLY A 260 -3.83 27.79 8.29
C GLY A 260 -4.20 27.52 9.76
N ASP A 261 -5.47 27.27 10.06
CA ASP A 261 -5.92 26.94 11.43
C ASP A 261 -5.63 25.46 11.75
N MET A 262 -4.46 25.23 12.32
CA MET A 262 -3.99 23.90 12.71
C MET A 262 -4.87 23.28 13.81
N GLU A 263 -5.40 24.07 14.72
CA GLU A 263 -6.22 23.55 15.82
C GLU A 263 -7.57 23.02 15.33
N LYS A 264 -8.21 23.73 14.39
CA LYS A 264 -9.43 23.26 13.74
C LYS A 264 -9.19 21.96 12.94
N LEU A 265 -8.07 21.85 12.28
CA LEU A 265 -7.70 20.65 11.54
C LEU A 265 -7.44 19.46 12.47
N LYS A 266 -6.69 19.66 13.56
CA LYS A 266 -6.45 18.62 14.59
C LYS A 266 -7.74 18.19 15.28
N GLN A 267 -8.62 19.13 15.59
CA GLN A 267 -9.94 18.84 16.17
C GLN A 267 -10.75 17.93 15.22
N ALA A 268 -10.85 18.27 13.95
CA ALA A 268 -11.59 17.46 12.97
C ALA A 268 -11.00 16.05 12.79
N ILE A 269 -9.67 15.91 12.85
CA ILE A 269 -9.01 14.60 12.83
C ILE A 269 -9.36 13.80 14.10
N HIS A 270 -9.33 14.44 15.27
CA HIS A 270 -9.65 13.79 16.54
C HIS A 270 -11.10 13.29 16.56
N GLU A 271 -12.05 14.15 16.20
CA GLU A 271 -13.48 13.80 16.10
C GLU A 271 -13.72 12.66 15.11
N ALA A 272 -12.95 12.62 13.99
CA ALA A 272 -13.00 11.52 13.05
C ALA A 272 -12.57 10.18 13.69
N MET A 273 -11.63 10.18 14.63
CA MET A 273 -11.19 8.94 15.29
C MET A 273 -12.27 8.35 16.22
N GLU A 274 -13.14 9.17 16.79
CA GLU A 274 -14.23 8.71 17.64
C GLU A 274 -15.26 7.84 16.91
N ILE A 275 -15.41 8.07 15.60
CA ILE A 275 -16.33 7.30 14.74
C ILE A 275 -15.62 6.23 13.91
N LYS A 276 -14.33 5.93 14.20
CA LYS A 276 -13.62 4.88 13.52
C LYS A 276 -14.23 3.51 13.84
N PRO A 277 -14.67 2.73 12.82
CA PRO A 277 -15.26 1.43 13.06
C PRO A 277 -14.23 0.42 13.59
N GLU A 278 -14.69 -0.53 14.40
CA GLU A 278 -13.85 -1.60 14.96
C GLU A 278 -13.24 -2.53 13.90
N GLY A 279 -13.96 -2.71 12.77
CA GLY A 279 -13.49 -3.61 11.73
C GLY A 279 -14.23 -3.46 10.40
N HIS A 280 -13.83 -4.29 9.45
CA HIS A 280 -14.53 -4.48 8.18
C HIS A 280 -15.38 -5.76 8.20
N GLU A 281 -16.34 -5.80 7.30
CA GLU A 281 -17.26 -6.92 7.08
C GLU A 281 -17.02 -7.51 5.68
N PHE A 282 -15.77 -7.87 5.35
CA PHE A 282 -15.48 -8.46 4.06
C PHE A 282 -16.09 -9.85 3.93
N ASP A 283 -16.91 -10.03 2.90
CA ASP A 283 -17.51 -11.29 2.52
C ASP A 283 -17.17 -11.57 1.04
N LEU A 284 -16.57 -12.73 0.78
CA LEU A 284 -16.20 -13.16 -0.57
C LEU A 284 -17.41 -13.50 -1.44
N GLN A 285 -18.54 -13.86 -0.81
CA GLN A 285 -19.77 -14.26 -1.50
C GLN A 285 -20.75 -13.10 -1.71
N ALA A 286 -20.60 -12.03 -0.93
CA ALA A 286 -21.44 -10.84 -1.05
C ALA A 286 -20.96 -9.93 -2.20
N LYS A 287 -21.90 -9.18 -2.78
CA LYS A 287 -21.53 -8.08 -3.67
C LYS A 287 -20.67 -7.06 -2.89
N PRO A 288 -19.64 -6.48 -3.53
CA PRO A 288 -18.79 -5.50 -2.87
C PRO A 288 -19.64 -4.36 -2.28
N LEU A 289 -19.55 -4.16 -0.97
CA LEU A 289 -20.18 -3.02 -0.30
C LEU A 289 -19.40 -1.73 -0.55
N ILE A 290 -18.14 -1.86 -0.94
CA ILE A 290 -17.22 -0.75 -1.14
C ILE A 290 -17.05 -0.54 -2.65
N PHE A 291 -17.59 0.57 -3.14
CA PHE A 291 -17.50 0.95 -4.55
C PHE A 291 -16.16 1.57 -4.94
N ARG A 292 -15.39 2.02 -3.96
CA ARG A 292 -14.08 2.64 -4.19
C ARG A 292 -13.05 1.58 -4.62
N HIS A 293 -12.37 1.85 -5.71
CA HIS A 293 -11.24 1.05 -6.16
C HIS A 293 -9.98 1.34 -5.33
N MET A 294 -9.07 0.35 -5.25
CA MET A 294 -7.79 0.51 -4.55
C MET A 294 -6.93 1.66 -5.11
N ASN A 295 -7.04 2.00 -6.39
CA ASN A 295 -6.32 3.12 -6.98
C ASN A 295 -6.73 4.50 -6.42
N ALA A 296 -7.95 4.63 -5.89
CA ALA A 296 -8.41 5.86 -5.24
C ALA A 296 -7.99 5.94 -3.77
N THR A 297 -7.84 4.79 -3.11
CA THR A 297 -7.58 4.70 -1.66
C THR A 297 -6.14 4.34 -1.33
N GLY A 298 -5.40 3.84 -2.28
CA GLY A 298 -4.03 3.38 -2.14
C GLY A 298 -3.91 2.00 -1.49
N GLY A 299 -2.94 1.22 -1.94
CA GLY A 299 -2.62 -0.15 -1.50
C GLY A 299 -1.22 -0.27 -0.91
#